data_b9616af8eab3f47eddee374c538af9a0
#
_entry.id   b9616af8eab3f47eddee374c538af9a0
#
_cell.length_a   1.000
_cell.length_b   1.000
_cell.length_c   1.000
_cell.angle_alpha   90.00
_cell.angle_beta   90.00
_cell.angle_gamma   90.00
#
_symmetry.space_group_name_H-M   'P 1'
#
loop_
_entity.id
_entity.type
_entity.pdbx_description
1 polymer ?
#
loop_
_entity_poly.entity_id
_entity_poly.type
_entity_poly.pdbx_seq_one_letter_code
_entity_poly.pdbx_strand_id
1 'polypeptide(L)'
;SSGLLYRYAAYLLLKTKTKNKISFLNKKFRNLNYKKLNKISLHSPKISEYSAVIAKNKNIRKILKKYKIKFLKKFKNCCIEGRDISTKILPNSDLKFFFVCNINTAALRRYRELKKTSKKIKLNDVKQALRVRNRLDKQRKISPLLKHRNSIIVNSQKLNKKEMVEKMSKHIEKVINI
;
A
#
# COMPACT_ATOMS: atom_id res chain seq x y z
N SER A 1 4.40 -0.71 -5.62
CA SER A 1 3.56 -0.52 -4.42
C SER A 1 2.74 0.77 -4.52
N SER A 2 1.41 0.68 -4.50
CA SER A 2 0.58 1.89 -4.47
C SER A 2 0.63 2.58 -3.09
N GLY A 3 0.97 1.85 -2.05
CA GLY A 3 1.16 2.39 -0.71
C GLY A 3 2.31 3.41 -0.62
N LEU A 4 3.35 3.25 -1.44
CA LEU A 4 4.45 4.22 -1.52
C LEU A 4 3.97 5.61 -2.00
N LEU A 5 2.98 5.68 -2.88
CA LEU A 5 2.42 6.95 -3.36
C LEU A 5 1.76 7.73 -2.22
N TYR A 6 0.97 7.05 -1.37
CA TYR A 6 0.36 7.67 -0.20
C TYR A 6 1.41 8.12 0.84
N ARG A 7 2.44 7.29 1.05
CA ARG A 7 3.55 7.65 1.95
C ARG A 7 4.35 8.82 1.41
N TYR A 8 4.59 8.87 0.11
CA TYR A 8 5.27 10.01 -0.51
C TYR A 8 4.44 11.30 -0.40
N ALA A 9 3.14 11.23 -0.65
CA ALA A 9 2.24 12.37 -0.41
C ALA A 9 2.28 12.83 1.04
N ALA A 10 2.23 11.89 2.00
CA ALA A 10 2.34 12.19 3.43
C ALA A 10 3.68 12.83 3.79
N TYR A 11 4.78 12.29 3.29
CA TYR A 11 6.13 12.85 3.45
C TYR A 11 6.21 14.29 2.97
N LEU A 12 5.74 14.55 1.75
CA LEU A 12 5.73 15.89 1.17
C LEU A 12 4.93 16.88 2.03
N LEU A 13 3.72 16.50 2.45
CA LEU A 13 2.86 17.36 3.26
C LEU A 13 3.41 17.62 4.67
N LEU A 14 4.08 16.63 5.26
CA LEU A 14 4.75 16.79 6.55
C LEU A 14 5.98 17.70 6.45
N LYS A 15 6.71 17.63 5.33
CA LYS A 15 7.92 18.43 5.10
C LYS A 15 7.59 19.89 4.80
N THR A 16 6.56 20.16 3.99
CA THR A 16 6.32 21.51 3.45
C THR A 16 5.28 22.32 4.21
N LYS A 17 4.43 21.67 5.06
CA LYS A 17 3.35 22.32 5.82
C LYS A 17 2.47 23.26 4.99
N THR A 18 2.30 22.94 3.68
CA THR A 18 1.56 23.80 2.74
C THR A 18 0.08 23.96 3.12
N LYS A 19 -0.46 25.19 2.96
CA LYS A 19 -1.90 25.49 3.14
C LYS A 19 -2.74 24.81 2.04
N ASN A 20 -2.34 24.90 0.78
CA ASN A 20 -3.06 24.31 -0.35
C ASN A 20 -2.51 22.92 -0.73
N LYS A 21 -2.88 21.90 0.07
CA LYS A 21 -2.42 20.52 -0.08
C LYS A 21 -2.76 19.91 -1.44
N ILE A 22 -3.92 20.22 -2.01
CA ILE A 22 -4.40 19.60 -3.26
C ILE A 22 -3.62 20.12 -4.46
N SER A 23 -3.52 21.43 -4.62
CA SER A 23 -2.73 22.05 -5.70
C SER A 23 -1.27 21.62 -5.65
N PHE A 24 -0.69 21.65 -4.45
CA PHE A 24 0.70 21.22 -4.22
C PHE A 24 0.93 19.77 -4.65
N LEU A 25 0.08 18.83 -4.22
CA LEU A 25 0.20 17.43 -4.60
C LEU A 25 -0.05 17.21 -6.10
N ASN A 26 -1.01 17.90 -6.72
CA ASN A 26 -1.22 17.84 -8.16
C ASN A 26 0.07 18.20 -8.93
N LYS A 27 0.72 19.32 -8.56
CA LYS A 27 1.99 19.74 -9.18
C LYS A 27 3.09 18.70 -9.00
N LYS A 28 3.26 18.16 -7.78
CA LYS A 28 4.31 17.17 -7.47
C LYS A 28 4.08 15.80 -8.14
N PHE A 29 2.83 15.37 -8.29
CA PHE A 29 2.51 14.08 -8.90
C PHE A 29 2.40 14.13 -10.44
N ARG A 30 2.28 15.32 -11.07
CA ARG A 30 2.21 15.46 -12.54
C ARG A 30 3.43 14.82 -13.22
N ASN A 31 4.64 15.11 -12.73
CA ASN A 31 5.91 14.68 -13.30
C ASN A 31 6.70 13.75 -12.37
N LEU A 32 6.00 13.01 -11.51
CA LEU A 32 6.66 12.10 -10.58
C LEU A 32 7.31 10.93 -11.31
N ASN A 33 8.62 10.78 -11.16
CA ASN A 33 9.30 9.54 -11.51
C ASN A 33 9.23 8.56 -10.33
N TYR A 34 8.50 7.44 -10.53
CA TYR A 34 8.31 6.44 -9.49
C TYR A 34 9.62 5.83 -8.97
N LYS A 35 10.63 5.65 -9.84
CA LYS A 35 11.95 5.10 -9.45
C LYS A 35 12.63 5.94 -8.36
N LYS A 36 12.42 7.25 -8.36
CA LYS A 36 12.97 8.14 -7.32
C LYS A 36 12.42 7.90 -5.93
N LEU A 37 11.24 7.27 -5.80
CA LEU A 37 10.65 6.97 -4.49
C LEU A 37 11.44 5.94 -3.68
N ASN A 38 12.16 5.05 -4.35
CA ASN A 38 12.98 4.03 -3.68
C ASN A 38 14.20 4.62 -2.97
N LYS A 39 14.59 5.85 -3.33
CA LYS A 39 15.71 6.58 -2.71
C LYS A 39 15.30 7.38 -1.47
N ILE A 40 14.01 7.44 -1.15
CA ILE A 40 13.47 8.24 -0.04
C ILE A 40 13.02 7.31 1.09
N SER A 41 13.42 7.61 2.31
CA SER A 41 12.96 6.87 3.49
C SER A 41 11.49 7.19 3.80
N LEU A 42 10.57 6.36 3.28
CA LEU A 42 9.11 6.53 3.39
C LEU A 42 8.47 5.58 4.42
N HIS A 43 9.28 4.91 5.23
CA HIS A 43 8.81 3.82 6.08
C HIS A 43 8.70 4.16 7.58
N SER A 44 8.93 5.42 7.97
CA SER A 44 8.78 5.83 9.36
C SER A 44 7.35 5.67 9.89
N PRO A 45 7.15 5.45 11.18
CA PRO A 45 5.83 5.36 11.82
C PRO A 45 4.96 6.59 11.52
N LYS A 46 5.51 7.80 11.69
CA LYS A 46 4.83 9.08 11.45
C LYS A 46 4.30 9.21 10.01
N ILE A 47 5.13 8.86 9.00
CA ILE A 47 4.71 8.89 7.59
C ILE A 47 3.63 7.83 7.35
N SER A 48 3.78 6.63 7.92
CA SER A 48 2.83 5.53 7.76
C SER A 48 1.45 5.88 8.33
N GLU A 49 1.40 6.47 9.51
CA GLU A 49 0.17 6.93 10.16
C GLU A 49 -0.49 8.06 9.36
N TYR A 50 0.26 9.11 9.04
CA TYR A 50 -0.29 10.23 8.28
C TYR A 50 -0.73 9.82 6.87
N SER A 51 -0.10 8.83 6.27
CA SER A 51 -0.55 8.26 4.99
C SER A 51 -1.95 7.64 5.07
N ALA A 52 -2.31 7.02 6.20
CA ALA A 52 -3.66 6.50 6.44
C ALA A 52 -4.69 7.62 6.68
N VAL A 53 -4.27 8.72 7.33
CA VAL A 53 -5.12 9.91 7.52
C VAL A 53 -5.45 10.55 6.18
N ILE A 54 -4.46 10.88 5.35
CA ILE A 54 -4.69 11.53 4.05
C ILE A 54 -5.42 10.61 3.05
N ALA A 55 -5.34 9.29 3.23
CA ALA A 55 -6.09 8.33 2.43
C ALA A 55 -7.62 8.42 2.61
N LYS A 56 -8.13 9.13 3.61
CA LYS A 56 -9.55 9.45 3.79
C LYS A 56 -10.00 10.59 2.86
N ASN A 57 -9.07 11.42 2.37
CA ASN A 57 -9.41 12.58 1.55
C ASN A 57 -9.68 12.19 0.10
N LYS A 58 -10.90 12.48 -0.40
CA LYS A 58 -11.37 12.14 -1.75
C LYS A 58 -10.48 12.76 -2.85
N ASN A 59 -10.08 14.03 -2.68
CA ASN A 59 -9.30 14.75 -3.69
C ASN A 59 -7.87 14.21 -3.78
N ILE A 60 -7.23 13.90 -2.65
CA ILE A 60 -5.90 13.25 -2.65
C ILE A 60 -5.99 11.89 -3.33
N ARG A 61 -7.02 11.10 -3.05
CA ARG A 61 -7.24 9.82 -3.73
C ARG A 61 -7.40 9.98 -5.24
N LYS A 62 -8.13 11.01 -5.69
CA LYS A 62 -8.33 11.31 -7.12
C LYS A 62 -6.97 11.59 -7.80
N ILE A 63 -6.09 12.37 -7.19
CA ILE A 63 -4.74 12.65 -7.70
C ILE A 63 -3.94 11.34 -7.84
N LEU A 64 -3.88 10.55 -6.76
CA LEU A 64 -3.10 9.32 -6.74
C LEU A 64 -3.70 8.22 -7.65
N LYS A 65 -5.03 8.20 -7.84
CA LYS A 65 -5.69 7.32 -8.81
C LYS A 65 -5.28 7.68 -10.23
N LYS A 66 -5.30 8.97 -10.61
CA LYS A 66 -4.84 9.42 -11.94
C LYS A 66 -3.42 8.96 -12.24
N TYR A 67 -2.51 9.11 -11.27
CA TYR A 67 -1.13 8.66 -11.41
C TYR A 67 -1.04 7.13 -11.59
N LYS A 68 -1.76 6.35 -10.80
CA LYS A 68 -1.80 4.88 -10.91
C LYS A 68 -2.31 4.43 -12.27
N ILE A 69 -3.40 5.02 -12.77
CA ILE A 69 -3.95 4.70 -14.09
C ILE A 69 -2.97 5.04 -15.22
N LYS A 70 -2.28 6.19 -15.13
CA LYS A 70 -1.21 6.55 -16.10
C LYS A 70 -0.10 5.51 -16.11
N PHE A 71 0.30 5.00 -14.96
CA PHE A 71 1.29 3.93 -14.84
C PHE A 71 0.81 2.63 -15.47
N LEU A 72 -0.43 2.21 -15.18
CA LEU A 72 -1.05 1.00 -15.72
C LEU A 72 -1.15 1.01 -17.26
N LYS A 73 -1.51 2.14 -17.85
CA LYS A 73 -1.57 2.29 -19.31
C LYS A 73 -0.20 2.09 -19.99
N LYS A 74 0.90 2.32 -19.25
CA LYS A 74 2.26 2.16 -19.79
C LYS A 74 2.75 0.70 -19.75
N PHE A 75 2.20 -0.15 -18.88
CA PHE A 75 2.67 -1.51 -18.65
C PHE A 75 1.51 -2.49 -18.76
N LYS A 76 1.53 -3.36 -19.79
CA LYS A 76 0.49 -4.38 -20.01
C LYS A 76 0.47 -5.41 -18.88
N ASN A 77 1.63 -5.99 -18.55
CA ASN A 77 1.76 -7.00 -17.50
C ASN A 77 2.35 -6.37 -16.23
N CYS A 78 1.57 -6.25 -15.18
CA CYS A 78 2.03 -5.65 -13.94
C CYS A 78 1.33 -6.22 -12.70
N CYS A 79 2.09 -6.33 -11.61
CA CYS A 79 1.58 -6.65 -10.28
C CYS A 79 1.49 -5.35 -9.45
N ILE A 80 0.30 -5.06 -8.94
CA ILE A 80 0.06 -3.87 -8.13
C ILE A 80 -0.48 -4.26 -6.76
N GLU A 81 0.17 -3.79 -5.70
CA GLU A 81 -0.32 -3.93 -4.35
C GLU A 81 -1.00 -2.67 -3.83
N GLY A 82 -1.97 -2.85 -2.92
CA GLY A 82 -2.63 -1.76 -2.21
C GLY A 82 -3.84 -2.26 -1.43
N ARG A 83 -4.60 -1.33 -0.85
CA ARG A 83 -5.73 -1.63 0.02
C ARG A 83 -7.08 -1.72 -0.72
N ASP A 84 -7.18 -1.07 -1.86
CA ASP A 84 -8.40 -0.95 -2.66
C ASP A 84 -8.18 -1.26 -4.14
N ILE A 85 -7.09 -1.95 -4.45
CA ILE A 85 -6.71 -2.22 -5.86
C ILE A 85 -7.77 -3.09 -6.51
N SER A 86 -8.08 -4.24 -5.95
CA SER A 86 -9.03 -5.20 -6.50
C SER A 86 -10.49 -4.75 -6.46
N THR A 87 -10.83 -3.75 -5.65
CA THR A 87 -12.23 -3.32 -5.47
C THR A 87 -12.56 -1.99 -6.14
N LYS A 88 -11.57 -1.07 -6.29
CA LYS A 88 -11.83 0.31 -6.76
C LYS A 88 -10.89 0.78 -7.87
N ILE A 89 -9.69 0.24 -7.99
CA ILE A 89 -8.70 0.68 -8.98
C ILE A 89 -8.74 -0.25 -10.21
N LEU A 90 -8.67 -1.55 -9.98
CA LEU A 90 -8.64 -2.62 -10.99
C LEU A 90 -9.64 -3.72 -10.64
N PRO A 91 -10.95 -3.44 -10.64
CA PRO A 91 -11.96 -4.45 -10.33
C PRO A 91 -11.98 -5.60 -11.37
N ASN A 92 -11.55 -5.33 -12.59
CA ASN A 92 -11.52 -6.28 -13.71
C ASN A 92 -10.11 -6.84 -13.98
N SER A 93 -9.17 -6.80 -13.02
CA SER A 93 -7.87 -7.47 -13.19
C SER A 93 -8.05 -9.00 -13.25
N ASP A 94 -7.20 -9.67 -14.02
CA ASP A 94 -7.25 -11.12 -14.25
C ASP A 94 -7.14 -11.88 -12.93
N LEU A 95 -6.17 -11.53 -12.11
CA LEU A 95 -5.96 -12.13 -10.79
C LEU A 95 -6.03 -11.11 -9.66
N LYS A 96 -6.61 -11.55 -8.55
CA LYS A 96 -6.76 -10.77 -7.32
C LYS A 96 -6.36 -11.61 -6.14
N PHE A 97 -5.33 -11.19 -5.41
CA PHE A 97 -4.89 -11.84 -4.19
C PHE A 97 -5.26 -10.99 -2.96
N PHE A 98 -5.86 -11.62 -1.97
CA PHE A 98 -6.17 -10.99 -0.69
C PHE A 98 -5.36 -11.65 0.43
N PHE A 99 -4.38 -10.90 0.96
CA PHE A 99 -3.49 -11.41 2.00
C PHE A 99 -4.11 -11.28 3.37
N VAL A 100 -4.10 -12.37 4.13
CA VAL A 100 -4.50 -12.40 5.53
C VAL A 100 -3.32 -12.84 6.41
N CYS A 101 -3.24 -12.25 7.61
CA CYS A 101 -2.24 -12.57 8.62
C CYS A 101 -2.75 -12.12 9.98
N ASN A 102 -2.42 -12.83 11.05
CA ASN A 102 -2.72 -12.31 12.38
C ASN A 102 -1.84 -11.11 12.72
N ILE A 103 -2.33 -10.30 13.65
CA ILE A 103 -1.67 -9.04 14.01
C ILE A 103 -0.31 -9.24 14.67
N ASN A 104 -0.11 -10.32 15.41
CA ASN A 104 1.16 -10.60 16.10
C ASN A 104 2.26 -10.91 15.08
N THR A 105 1.98 -11.82 14.12
CA THR A 105 2.92 -12.16 13.04
C THR A 105 3.23 -10.93 12.17
N ALA A 106 2.21 -10.15 11.81
CA ALA A 106 2.40 -8.92 11.03
C ALA A 106 3.25 -7.89 11.77
N ALA A 107 3.02 -7.71 13.08
CA ALA A 107 3.77 -6.81 13.94
C ALA A 107 5.23 -7.24 14.09
N LEU A 108 5.47 -8.55 14.30
CA LEU A 108 6.83 -9.08 14.41
C LEU A 108 7.64 -8.91 13.12
N ARG A 109 7.04 -9.20 11.96
CA ARG A 109 7.67 -8.96 10.65
C ARG A 109 8.02 -7.49 10.48
N ARG A 110 7.07 -6.60 10.77
CA ARG A 110 7.28 -5.16 10.64
C ARG A 110 8.30 -4.62 11.64
N TYR A 111 8.31 -5.13 12.86
CA TYR A 111 9.31 -4.79 13.86
C TYR A 111 10.73 -5.16 13.39
N ARG A 112 10.92 -6.38 12.87
CA ARG A 112 12.23 -6.82 12.32
C ARG A 112 12.71 -5.91 11.17
N GLU A 113 11.81 -5.47 10.30
CA GLU A 113 12.15 -4.52 9.23
C GLU A 113 12.59 -3.17 9.78
N LEU A 114 11.84 -2.60 10.73
CA LEU A 114 12.10 -1.30 11.29
C LEU A 114 13.33 -1.28 12.19
N LYS A 115 13.62 -2.37 12.91
CA LYS A 115 14.79 -2.50 13.77
C LYS A 115 16.11 -2.40 13.01
N LYS A 116 16.13 -2.74 11.71
CA LYS A 116 17.30 -2.56 10.85
C LYS A 116 17.70 -1.09 10.66
N THR A 117 16.75 -0.17 10.80
CA THR A 117 16.95 1.26 10.57
C THR A 117 16.83 2.12 11.83
N SER A 118 16.31 1.56 12.92
CA SER A 118 16.16 2.28 14.19
C SER A 118 16.21 1.31 15.38
N LYS A 119 17.17 1.56 16.29
CA LYS A 119 17.37 0.74 17.52
C LYS A 119 16.28 0.99 18.58
N LYS A 120 15.61 2.14 18.58
CA LYS A 120 14.68 2.60 19.65
C LYS A 120 13.22 2.12 19.46
N ILE A 121 12.93 1.24 18.51
CA ILE A 121 11.57 0.78 18.22
C ILE A 121 11.18 -0.37 19.15
N LYS A 122 9.98 -0.29 19.74
CA LYS A 122 9.37 -1.35 20.57
C LYS A 122 8.32 -2.13 19.76
N LEU A 123 8.24 -3.44 19.97
CA LEU A 123 7.29 -4.32 19.28
C LEU A 123 5.82 -3.92 19.54
N ASN A 124 5.51 -3.53 20.78
CA ASN A 124 4.16 -3.11 21.15
C ASN A 124 3.72 -1.85 20.40
N ASP A 125 4.61 -0.87 20.21
CA ASP A 125 4.31 0.35 19.46
C ASP A 125 4.02 0.02 18.00
N VAL A 126 4.79 -0.88 17.41
CA VAL A 126 4.57 -1.37 16.03
C VAL A 126 3.22 -2.09 15.93
N LYS A 127 2.90 -2.95 16.90
CA LYS A 127 1.63 -3.68 16.94
C LYS A 127 0.44 -2.72 17.06
N GLN A 128 0.53 -1.73 17.94
CA GLN A 128 -0.51 -0.72 18.12
C GLN A 128 -0.70 0.15 16.86
N ALA A 129 0.39 0.61 16.26
CA ALA A 129 0.35 1.36 15.01
C ALA A 129 -0.31 0.56 13.86
N LEU A 130 -0.03 -0.74 13.76
CA LEU A 130 -0.69 -1.62 12.80
C LEU A 130 -2.18 -1.80 13.07
N ARG A 131 -2.60 -1.94 14.34
CA ARG A 131 -4.02 -2.02 14.73
C ARG A 131 -4.77 -0.76 14.33
N VAL A 132 -4.24 0.41 14.67
CA VAL A 132 -4.82 1.71 14.30
C VAL A 132 -4.95 1.82 12.79
N ARG A 133 -3.88 1.53 12.05
CA ARG A 133 -3.88 1.58 10.59
C ARG A 133 -4.91 0.63 9.99
N ASN A 134 -4.97 -0.62 10.44
CA ASN A 134 -5.92 -1.61 9.93
C ASN A 134 -7.37 -1.18 10.18
N ARG A 135 -7.66 -0.61 11.35
CA ARG A 135 -8.96 -0.03 11.68
C ARG A 135 -9.30 1.12 10.72
N LEU A 136 -8.40 2.07 10.53
CA LEU A 136 -8.59 3.20 9.62
C LEU A 136 -8.83 2.74 8.17
N ASP A 137 -8.09 1.73 7.70
CA ASP A 137 -8.23 1.19 6.35
C ASP A 137 -9.57 0.47 6.15
N LYS A 138 -10.08 -0.25 7.16
CA LYS A 138 -11.36 -0.97 7.11
C LYS A 138 -12.57 -0.04 7.25
N GLN A 139 -12.49 0.94 8.15
CA GLN A 139 -13.64 1.78 8.54
C GLN A 139 -13.79 3.07 7.72
N ARG A 140 -12.86 3.38 6.82
CA ARG A 140 -12.98 4.60 6.01
C ARG A 140 -14.16 4.50 5.04
N LYS A 141 -14.96 5.58 4.97
CA LYS A 141 -16.13 5.66 4.07
C LYS A 141 -15.76 5.55 2.59
N ILE A 142 -14.57 6.02 2.19
CA ILE A 142 -14.11 6.03 0.79
C ILE A 142 -13.07 4.93 0.58
N SER A 143 -13.35 3.97 -0.29
CA SER A 143 -12.48 2.85 -0.64
C SER A 143 -11.96 2.07 0.57
N PRO A 144 -12.82 1.49 1.42
CA PRO A 144 -12.39 0.66 2.55
C PRO A 144 -11.58 -0.54 2.07
N LEU A 145 -10.79 -1.12 2.98
CA LEU A 145 -10.13 -2.39 2.74
C LEU A 145 -11.17 -3.51 2.76
N LEU A 146 -11.55 -3.96 1.58
CA LEU A 146 -12.50 -5.05 1.39
C LEU A 146 -11.88 -6.16 0.53
N LYS A 147 -12.27 -7.39 0.81
CA LYS A 147 -11.98 -8.53 -0.06
C LYS A 147 -12.92 -8.45 -1.28
N HIS A 148 -12.37 -8.50 -2.49
CA HIS A 148 -13.20 -8.65 -3.69
C HIS A 148 -13.72 -10.09 -3.77
N ARG A 149 -14.95 -10.30 -4.28
CA ARG A 149 -15.58 -11.63 -4.36
C ARG A 149 -14.70 -12.69 -5.01
N ASN A 150 -14.04 -12.34 -6.11
CA ASN A 150 -13.15 -13.22 -6.88
C ASN A 150 -11.69 -13.17 -6.38
N SER A 151 -11.42 -12.77 -5.13
CA SER A 151 -10.06 -12.77 -4.61
C SER A 151 -9.65 -14.13 -4.07
N ILE A 152 -8.48 -14.59 -4.49
CA ILE A 152 -7.78 -15.73 -3.91
C ILE A 152 -7.21 -15.31 -2.56
N ILE A 153 -7.57 -16.03 -1.49
CA ILE A 153 -7.07 -15.75 -0.15
C ILE A 153 -5.68 -16.38 0.01
N VAL A 154 -4.71 -15.55 0.35
CA VAL A 154 -3.35 -16.00 0.71
C VAL A 154 -3.15 -15.79 2.21
N ASN A 155 -3.22 -16.89 2.97
CA ASN A 155 -2.86 -16.84 4.39
C ASN A 155 -1.34 -16.84 4.51
N SER A 156 -0.80 -15.66 4.80
CA SER A 156 0.66 -15.47 4.91
C SER A 156 1.22 -15.75 6.31
N GLN A 157 0.40 -16.26 7.24
CA GLN A 157 0.84 -16.46 8.63
C GLN A 157 1.94 -17.51 8.75
N LYS A 158 1.77 -18.64 8.05
CA LYS A 158 2.70 -19.78 8.08
C LYS A 158 3.66 -19.82 6.89
N LEU A 159 3.51 -18.91 5.91
CA LEU A 159 4.30 -18.91 4.68
C LEU A 159 5.46 -17.92 4.77
N ASN A 160 6.63 -18.33 4.32
CA ASN A 160 7.74 -17.45 4.03
C ASN A 160 7.55 -16.73 2.66
N LYS A 161 8.49 -15.87 2.28
CA LYS A 161 8.38 -15.11 1.02
C LYS A 161 8.42 -16.02 -0.22
N LYS A 162 9.27 -17.04 -0.24
CA LYS A 162 9.41 -17.97 -1.36
C LYS A 162 8.12 -18.76 -1.56
N GLU A 163 7.61 -19.37 -0.50
CA GLU A 163 6.35 -20.14 -0.51
C GLU A 163 5.13 -19.28 -0.94
N MET A 164 5.09 -17.99 -0.52
CA MET A 164 4.06 -17.08 -0.98
C MET A 164 4.14 -16.81 -2.48
N VAL A 165 5.34 -16.59 -3.01
CA VAL A 165 5.57 -16.38 -4.45
C VAL A 165 5.19 -17.63 -5.22
N GLU A 166 5.66 -18.81 -4.84
CA GLU A 166 5.34 -20.09 -5.47
C GLU A 166 3.81 -20.33 -5.51
N LYS A 167 3.13 -20.08 -4.38
CA LYS A 167 1.67 -20.20 -4.33
C LYS A 167 0.97 -19.26 -5.30
N MET A 168 1.47 -18.03 -5.44
CA MET A 168 0.90 -17.05 -6.38
C MET A 168 1.22 -17.41 -7.82
N SER A 169 2.45 -17.87 -8.12
CA SER A 169 2.89 -18.25 -9.47
C SER A 169 2.02 -19.36 -10.05
N LYS A 170 1.68 -20.39 -9.26
CA LYS A 170 0.77 -21.47 -9.68
C LYS A 170 -0.60 -20.96 -10.17
N HIS A 171 -1.08 -19.86 -9.61
CA HIS A 171 -2.34 -19.22 -10.08
C HIS A 171 -2.12 -18.35 -11.30
N ILE A 172 -0.95 -17.71 -11.42
CA ILE A 172 -0.60 -16.86 -12.55
C ILE A 172 -0.42 -17.72 -13.80
N GLU A 173 0.31 -18.82 -13.69
CA GLU A 173 0.56 -19.79 -14.78
C GLU A 173 -0.76 -20.30 -15.39
N LYS A 174 -1.75 -20.62 -14.55
CA LYS A 174 -3.08 -21.05 -15.02
C LYS A 174 -3.84 -20.00 -15.84
N VAL A 175 -3.55 -18.71 -15.66
CA VAL A 175 -4.26 -17.61 -16.35
C VAL A 175 -3.51 -17.18 -17.61
N ILE A 176 -2.18 -17.33 -17.62
CA ILE A 176 -1.34 -16.92 -18.76
C ILE A 176 -1.19 -18.06 -19.78
N ASN A 177 -1.71 -19.28 -19.47
CA ASN A 177 -1.59 -20.48 -20.32
C ASN A 177 -0.13 -20.82 -20.66
N ILE A 178 0.75 -20.69 -19.67
CA ILE A 178 2.13 -21.14 -19.76
C ILE A 178 2.25 -22.52 -19.13
#